data_ef0473a974fd68fa95793466709e8ec2
#
_entry.id   ef0473a974fd68fa95793466709e8ec2
#
_cell.length_a   1.000
_cell.length_b   1.000
_cell.length_c   1.000
_cell.angle_alpha   90.00
_cell.angle_beta   90.00
_cell.angle_gamma   90.00
#
_symmetry.space_group_name_H-M   'P 1'
#
loop_
_entity.id
_entity.type
_entity.pdbx_description
1 polymer ?
#
loop_
_entity_poly.entity_id
_entity_poly.type
_entity_poly.pdbx_seq_one_letter_code
_entity_poly.pdbx_strand_id
1 'polypeptide(L)'
;QAVQPGDQVAVRGPGGHWQTPDDICHLLAVADAVALPAVANTLATLPISARATIVRVNSHHDYPLPLTDRVTVVTAPRDPDGIVATVQGLDLPQNTHAFVHGEAAMVRPMRRHLRLERGLPRDRIHLSAYWFAGRDADGWRAIKQDFNRSMDAESGD
;
A
#
# COMPACT_ATOMS: atom_id res chain seq x y z
N GLN A 1 18.91 -17.50 -20.77
CA GLN A 1 19.93 -18.24 -20.00
C GLN A 1 19.48 -18.29 -18.55
N ALA A 2 19.41 -19.48 -17.94
CA ALA A 2 19.05 -19.61 -16.53
C ALA A 2 20.23 -19.18 -15.66
N VAL A 3 19.98 -18.36 -14.64
CA VAL A 3 20.97 -17.94 -13.63
C VAL A 3 21.32 -19.15 -12.75
N GLN A 4 22.61 -19.36 -12.48
CA GLN A 4 23.12 -20.43 -11.66
C GLN A 4 23.70 -19.88 -10.34
N PRO A 5 23.74 -20.69 -9.26
CA PRO A 5 24.43 -20.30 -8.05
C PRO A 5 25.90 -19.95 -8.31
N GLY A 6 26.32 -18.74 -7.90
CA GLY A 6 27.64 -18.19 -8.15
C GLY A 6 27.72 -17.18 -9.30
N ASP A 7 26.66 -17.04 -10.11
CA ASP A 7 26.60 -16.00 -11.12
C ASP A 7 26.50 -14.60 -10.51
N GLN A 8 27.17 -13.65 -11.12
CA GLN A 8 27.04 -12.26 -10.75
C GLN A 8 25.81 -11.64 -11.44
N VAL A 9 24.93 -11.05 -10.65
CA VAL A 9 23.74 -10.33 -11.15
C VAL A 9 23.82 -8.87 -10.76
N ALA A 10 23.48 -7.99 -11.71
CA ALA A 10 23.34 -6.56 -11.41
C ALA A 10 21.95 -6.28 -10.81
N VAL A 11 21.91 -5.71 -9.62
CA VAL A 11 20.67 -5.31 -8.96
C VAL A 11 20.58 -3.80 -8.93
N ARG A 12 19.45 -3.24 -9.39
CA ARG A 12 19.14 -1.81 -9.27
C ARG A 12 18.10 -1.64 -8.17
N GLY A 13 18.43 -0.84 -7.17
CA GLY A 13 17.57 -0.60 -6.01
C GLY A 13 18.29 -0.98 -4.71
N PRO A 14 17.58 -1.01 -3.58
CA PRO A 14 16.16 -0.75 -3.45
C PRO A 14 15.80 0.70 -3.78
N GLY A 15 14.66 0.89 -4.48
CA GLY A 15 14.05 2.20 -4.71
C GLY A 15 12.80 2.34 -3.82
N GLY A 16 12.52 3.56 -3.39
CA GLY A 16 11.33 3.88 -2.61
C GLY A 16 11.50 5.27 -1.99
N HIS A 17 10.39 5.98 -1.84
CA HIS A 17 10.38 7.32 -1.24
C HIS A 17 9.66 7.33 0.11
N TRP A 18 9.07 6.20 0.52
CA TRP A 18 8.41 6.12 1.81
C TRP A 18 9.45 6.03 2.93
N GLN A 19 9.34 6.96 3.86
CA GLN A 19 9.96 6.90 5.17
C GLN A 19 8.84 7.07 6.19
N THR A 20 8.84 6.24 7.22
CA THR A 20 7.88 6.36 8.31
C THR A 20 8.08 7.72 8.99
N PRO A 21 7.06 8.62 9.03
CA PRO A 21 7.19 9.90 9.73
C PRO A 21 7.47 9.69 11.22
N ASP A 22 8.35 10.51 11.79
CA ASP A 22 8.70 10.42 13.22
C ASP A 22 7.53 10.71 14.15
N ASP A 23 6.58 11.53 13.71
CA ASP A 23 5.38 11.96 14.44
C ASP A 23 4.15 11.09 14.19
N ILE A 24 4.30 9.98 13.46
CA ILE A 24 3.17 9.08 13.16
C ILE A 24 2.61 8.46 14.44
N CYS A 25 1.30 8.64 14.67
CA CYS A 25 0.59 8.01 15.78
C CYS A 25 -0.23 6.80 15.35
N HIS A 26 -0.71 6.81 14.10
CA HIS A 26 -1.50 5.72 13.55
C HIS A 26 -1.20 5.50 12.06
N LEU A 27 -0.95 4.25 11.70
CA LEU A 27 -0.75 3.80 10.33
C LEU A 27 -1.96 2.99 9.86
N LEU A 28 -2.58 3.38 8.76
CA LEU A 28 -3.46 2.53 7.97
C LEU A 28 -2.65 1.95 6.82
N ALA A 29 -2.41 0.64 6.81
CA ALA A 29 -1.80 -0.04 5.67
C ALA A 29 -2.86 -0.84 4.92
N VAL A 30 -3.02 -0.60 3.61
CA VAL A 30 -3.90 -1.38 2.73
C VAL A 30 -3.02 -2.07 1.69
N ALA A 31 -3.01 -3.39 1.68
CA ALA A 31 -2.05 -4.15 0.90
C ALA A 31 -2.60 -5.49 0.37
N ASP A 32 -2.28 -5.79 -0.88
CA ASP A 32 -2.37 -7.15 -1.40
C ASP A 32 -1.11 -7.98 -1.05
N ALA A 33 -1.10 -9.26 -1.41
CA ALA A 33 0.00 -10.16 -1.10
C ALA A 33 1.38 -9.69 -1.60
N VAL A 34 1.41 -8.96 -2.74
CA VAL A 34 2.66 -8.45 -3.34
C VAL A 34 3.25 -7.31 -2.51
N ALA A 35 2.40 -6.54 -1.84
CA ALA A 35 2.80 -5.38 -1.05
C ALA A 35 3.05 -5.69 0.44
N LEU A 36 2.68 -6.88 0.95
CA LEU A 36 2.88 -7.25 2.36
C LEU A 36 4.35 -7.17 2.82
N PRO A 37 5.38 -7.51 2.01
CA PRO A 37 6.78 -7.28 2.41
C PRO A 37 7.10 -5.81 2.71
N ALA A 38 6.54 -4.88 1.95
CA ALA A 38 6.72 -3.46 2.20
C ALA A 38 5.99 -3.00 3.48
N VAL A 39 4.81 -3.57 3.76
CA VAL A 39 4.10 -3.34 5.03
C VAL A 39 4.93 -3.85 6.21
N ALA A 40 5.51 -5.05 6.10
CA ALA A 40 6.38 -5.61 7.16
C ALA A 40 7.57 -4.68 7.47
N ASN A 41 8.22 -4.16 6.44
CA ASN A 41 9.32 -3.20 6.60
C ASN A 41 8.85 -1.89 7.25
N THR A 42 7.67 -1.38 6.87
CA THR A 42 7.10 -0.18 7.47
C THR A 42 6.78 -0.39 8.95
N LEU A 43 6.20 -1.55 9.30
CA LEU A 43 5.94 -1.92 10.70
C LEU A 43 7.21 -2.01 11.55
N ALA A 44 8.31 -2.51 10.96
CA ALA A 44 9.60 -2.62 11.66
C ALA A 44 10.21 -1.26 12.01
N THR A 45 9.85 -0.20 11.28
CA THR A 45 10.33 1.17 11.52
C THR A 45 9.30 2.05 12.23
N LEU A 46 8.13 1.49 12.57
CA LEU A 46 7.07 2.24 13.22
C LEU A 46 7.45 2.60 14.66
N PRO A 47 7.32 3.88 15.09
CA PRO A 47 7.58 4.27 16.47
C PRO A 47 6.81 3.42 17.49
N ILE A 48 7.41 3.17 18.64
CA ILE A 48 6.81 2.29 19.66
C ILE A 48 5.48 2.81 20.20
N SER A 49 5.25 4.12 20.15
CA SER A 49 3.99 4.75 20.52
C SER A 49 2.89 4.65 19.47
N ALA A 50 3.25 4.35 18.22
CA ALA A 50 2.29 4.30 17.13
C ALA A 50 1.52 2.98 17.09
N ARG A 51 0.29 3.05 16.59
CA ARG A 51 -0.56 1.90 16.31
C ARG A 51 -0.70 1.69 14.81
N ALA A 52 -1.08 0.50 14.39
CA ALA A 52 -1.34 0.21 12.99
C ALA A 52 -2.63 -0.57 12.81
N THR A 53 -3.38 -0.24 11.76
CA THR A 53 -4.46 -1.05 11.22
C THR A 53 -4.06 -1.51 9.83
N ILE A 54 -3.99 -2.82 9.63
CA ILE A 54 -3.63 -3.43 8.36
C ILE A 54 -4.87 -4.00 7.73
N VAL A 55 -5.26 -3.50 6.57
CA VAL A 55 -6.28 -4.10 5.71
C VAL A 55 -5.56 -4.96 4.69
N ARG A 56 -5.56 -6.25 4.94
CA ARG A 56 -4.96 -7.27 4.09
C ARG A 56 -6.01 -7.76 3.08
N VAL A 57 -5.74 -7.60 1.80
CA VAL A 57 -6.57 -8.17 0.76
C VAL A 57 -6.48 -9.70 0.78
N ASN A 58 -7.62 -10.38 0.82
CA ASN A 58 -7.67 -11.84 0.88
C ASN A 58 -6.87 -12.48 -0.26
N SER A 59 -5.99 -13.42 0.07
CA SER A 59 -5.09 -14.08 -0.87
C SER A 59 -4.84 -15.51 -0.44
N HIS A 60 -4.51 -16.39 -1.40
CA HIS A 60 -4.00 -17.73 -1.12
C HIS A 60 -2.53 -17.72 -0.66
N HIS A 61 -1.85 -16.59 -0.83
CA HIS A 61 -0.46 -16.40 -0.40
C HIS A 61 -0.48 -15.64 0.93
N ASP A 62 0.14 -16.22 1.93
CA ASP A 62 0.36 -15.57 3.21
C ASP A 62 1.80 -15.05 3.30
N TYR A 63 1.96 -13.90 3.96
CA TYR A 63 3.26 -13.33 4.26
C TYR A 63 3.27 -12.99 5.76
N PRO A 64 4.29 -13.46 6.51
CA PRO A 64 4.37 -13.19 7.94
C PRO A 64 4.59 -11.70 8.21
N LEU A 65 3.71 -11.12 9.01
CA LEU A 65 3.84 -9.74 9.47
C LEU A 65 4.34 -9.73 10.92
N PRO A 66 5.17 -8.75 11.30
CA PRO A 66 5.64 -8.59 12.68
C PRO A 66 4.52 -8.02 13.56
N LEU A 67 3.55 -8.88 13.93
CA LEU A 67 2.37 -8.48 14.70
C LEU A 67 2.73 -8.30 16.17
N THR A 68 2.19 -7.23 16.75
CA THR A 68 2.24 -6.89 18.16
C THR A 68 0.83 -6.51 18.64
N ASP A 69 0.66 -6.25 19.92
CA ASP A 69 -0.59 -5.73 20.51
C ASP A 69 -1.04 -4.37 19.97
N ARG A 70 -0.16 -3.68 19.25
CA ARG A 70 -0.41 -2.39 18.61
C ARG A 70 -0.88 -2.51 17.16
N VAL A 71 -0.90 -3.72 16.60
CA VAL A 71 -1.23 -3.99 15.21
C VAL A 71 -2.54 -4.76 15.12
N THR A 72 -3.54 -4.14 14.51
CA THR A 72 -4.80 -4.79 14.17
C THR A 72 -4.79 -5.21 12.71
N VAL A 73 -5.20 -6.44 12.42
CA VAL A 73 -5.31 -6.93 11.04
C VAL A 73 -6.76 -7.20 10.71
N VAL A 74 -7.23 -6.63 9.60
CA VAL A 74 -8.55 -6.86 9.03
C VAL A 74 -8.38 -7.45 7.64
N THR A 75 -9.16 -8.47 7.30
CA THR A 75 -9.13 -9.06 5.95
C THR A 75 -10.23 -8.45 5.10
N ALA A 76 -9.87 -7.91 3.95
CA ALA A 76 -10.79 -7.39 2.95
C ALA A 76 -10.99 -8.40 1.80
N PRO A 77 -12.12 -8.39 1.10
CA PRO A 77 -12.32 -9.15 -0.13
C PRO A 77 -11.35 -8.67 -1.23
N ARG A 78 -11.31 -9.36 -2.38
CA ARG A 78 -10.38 -9.02 -3.47
C ARG A 78 -10.88 -7.90 -4.38
N ASP A 79 -12.18 -7.69 -4.41
CA ASP A 79 -12.75 -6.67 -5.28
C ASP A 79 -12.48 -5.26 -4.73
N PRO A 80 -12.20 -4.28 -5.59
CA PRO A 80 -11.85 -2.92 -5.17
C PRO A 80 -12.91 -2.25 -4.29
N ASP A 81 -14.19 -2.45 -4.59
CA ASP A 81 -15.29 -1.83 -3.85
C ASP A 81 -15.40 -2.42 -2.44
N GLY A 82 -15.24 -3.74 -2.29
CA GLY A 82 -15.21 -4.40 -1.00
C GLY A 82 -13.99 -4.00 -0.15
N ILE A 83 -12.84 -3.72 -0.77
CA ILE A 83 -11.66 -3.20 -0.06
C ILE A 83 -11.97 -1.80 0.47
N VAL A 84 -12.56 -0.93 -0.34
CA VAL A 84 -12.97 0.42 0.08
C VAL A 84 -14.01 0.34 1.19
N ALA A 85 -15.04 -0.49 1.03
CA ALA A 85 -16.08 -0.68 2.05
C ALA A 85 -15.50 -1.17 3.39
N THR A 86 -14.49 -2.05 3.34
CA THR A 86 -13.78 -2.49 4.55
C THR A 86 -13.11 -1.31 5.25
N VAL A 87 -12.40 -0.45 4.51
CA VAL A 87 -11.77 0.75 5.08
C VAL A 87 -12.80 1.76 5.57
N GLN A 88 -13.92 1.91 4.86
CA GLN A 88 -15.03 2.80 5.27
C GLN A 88 -15.58 2.42 6.65
N GLY A 89 -15.68 1.13 6.94
CA GLY A 89 -16.15 0.61 8.23
C GLY A 89 -15.18 0.76 9.39
N LEU A 90 -13.94 1.23 9.15
CA LEU A 90 -12.95 1.40 10.22
C LEU A 90 -13.10 2.75 10.91
N ASP A 91 -13.04 2.71 12.23
CA ASP A 91 -12.84 3.91 13.05
C ASP A 91 -11.35 4.25 13.08
N LEU A 92 -10.97 5.25 12.29
CA LEU A 92 -9.58 5.68 12.13
C LEU A 92 -9.37 7.03 12.81
N PRO A 93 -8.30 7.20 13.59
CA PRO A 93 -7.92 8.50 14.14
C PRO A 93 -7.71 9.57 13.07
N GLN A 94 -8.00 10.83 13.38
CA GLN A 94 -7.86 11.95 12.44
C GLN A 94 -6.43 12.15 11.92
N ASN A 95 -5.42 11.78 12.72
CA ASN A 95 -4.01 11.89 12.37
C ASN A 95 -3.44 10.60 11.75
N THR A 96 -4.28 9.78 11.14
CA THR A 96 -3.86 8.56 10.44
C THR A 96 -3.00 8.91 9.22
N HIS A 97 -1.88 8.20 9.07
CA HIS A 97 -1.12 8.11 7.83
C HIS A 97 -1.53 6.86 7.07
N ALA A 98 -1.75 6.98 5.77
CA ALA A 98 -2.17 5.88 4.92
C ALA A 98 -1.03 5.40 4.01
N PHE A 99 -0.79 4.09 4.02
CA PHE A 99 0.14 3.38 3.14
C PHE A 99 -0.65 2.38 2.31
N VAL A 100 -0.89 2.69 1.03
CA VAL A 100 -1.74 1.88 0.15
C VAL A 100 -0.93 1.38 -1.03
N HIS A 101 -0.61 0.11 -1.02
CA HIS A 101 0.24 -0.51 -2.03
C HIS A 101 -0.35 -1.80 -2.56
N GLY A 102 -0.16 -2.06 -3.84
CA GLY A 102 -0.61 -3.30 -4.48
C GLY A 102 -1.15 -3.09 -5.89
N GLU A 103 -2.27 -3.73 -6.23
CA GLU A 103 -2.88 -3.64 -7.54
C GLU A 103 -3.42 -2.23 -7.84
N ALA A 104 -3.23 -1.79 -9.08
CA ALA A 104 -3.68 -0.49 -9.56
C ALA A 104 -5.20 -0.27 -9.40
N ALA A 105 -6.01 -1.31 -9.66
CA ALA A 105 -7.46 -1.25 -9.50
C ALA A 105 -7.91 -1.02 -8.05
N MET A 106 -7.11 -1.44 -7.06
CA MET A 106 -7.33 -1.17 -5.64
C MET A 106 -6.86 0.24 -5.24
N VAL A 107 -5.69 0.64 -5.72
CA VAL A 107 -5.02 1.89 -5.30
C VAL A 107 -5.84 3.11 -5.68
N ARG A 108 -6.41 3.13 -6.90
CA ARG A 108 -7.17 4.28 -7.42
C ARG A 108 -8.41 4.62 -6.60
N PRO A 109 -9.37 3.72 -6.39
CA PRO A 109 -10.56 4.03 -5.59
C PRO A 109 -10.23 4.29 -4.12
N MET A 110 -9.20 3.63 -3.58
CA MET A 110 -8.74 3.89 -2.22
C MET A 110 -8.19 5.31 -2.06
N ARG A 111 -7.41 5.82 -3.04
CA ARG A 111 -6.97 7.22 -3.03
C ARG A 111 -8.16 8.17 -2.98
N ARG A 112 -9.13 7.97 -3.88
CA ARG A 112 -10.35 8.80 -3.91
C ARG A 112 -11.04 8.81 -2.55
N HIS A 113 -11.27 7.63 -1.96
CA HIS A 113 -11.89 7.50 -0.66
C HIS A 113 -11.12 8.27 0.43
N LEU A 114 -9.81 8.04 0.53
CA LEU A 114 -8.99 8.68 1.56
C LEU A 114 -8.91 10.20 1.41
N ARG A 115 -8.78 10.70 0.16
CA ARG A 115 -8.66 12.13 -0.12
C ARG A 115 -9.98 12.87 -0.03
N LEU A 116 -11.02 12.38 -0.73
CA LEU A 116 -12.26 13.14 -0.95
C LEU A 116 -13.34 12.85 0.10
N GLU A 117 -13.41 11.61 0.60
CA GLU A 117 -14.46 11.22 1.53
C GLU A 117 -13.99 11.32 2.98
N ARG A 118 -12.75 10.89 3.26
CA ARG A 118 -12.16 11.00 4.61
C ARG A 118 -11.38 12.28 4.85
N GLY A 119 -11.05 13.03 3.80
CA GLY A 119 -10.35 14.31 3.92
C GLY A 119 -8.91 14.20 4.41
N LEU A 120 -8.24 13.04 4.23
CA LEU A 120 -6.85 12.93 4.63
C LEU A 120 -5.98 13.88 3.78
N PRO A 121 -5.06 14.63 4.39
CA PRO A 121 -4.10 15.47 3.67
C PRO A 121 -3.21 14.63 2.76
N ARG A 122 -2.75 15.22 1.64
CA ARG A 122 -1.94 14.51 0.64
C ARG A 122 -0.63 13.98 1.22
N ASP A 123 0.02 14.75 2.05
CA ASP A 123 1.27 14.42 2.72
C ASP A 123 1.16 13.24 3.70
N ARG A 124 -0.07 12.89 4.10
CA ARG A 124 -0.35 11.71 4.92
C ARG A 124 -0.74 10.47 4.13
N ILE A 125 -0.74 10.53 2.81
CA ILE A 125 -1.14 9.41 1.96
C ILE A 125 0.01 9.02 1.04
N HIS A 126 0.55 7.82 1.25
CA HIS A 126 1.53 7.21 0.37
C HIS A 126 0.90 6.06 -0.42
N LEU A 127 0.90 6.20 -1.74
CA LEU A 127 0.27 5.25 -2.65
C LEU A 127 1.29 4.72 -3.65
N SER A 128 1.24 3.44 -3.94
CA SER A 128 2.01 2.85 -5.03
C SER A 128 1.30 1.66 -5.66
N ALA A 129 0.94 1.80 -6.92
CA ALA A 129 0.50 0.67 -7.71
C ALA A 129 1.72 -0.12 -8.21
N TYR A 130 1.80 -1.39 -7.83
CA TYR A 130 2.90 -2.28 -8.17
C TYR A 130 2.66 -3.03 -9.47
N TRP A 131 1.42 -3.38 -9.72
CA TRP A 131 1.01 -4.16 -10.86
C TRP A 131 -0.42 -3.83 -11.30
N PHE A 132 -0.81 -4.31 -12.46
CA PHE A 132 -2.15 -4.14 -13.02
C PHE A 132 -2.61 -5.49 -13.58
N ALA A 133 -3.77 -5.98 -13.16
CA ALA A 133 -4.32 -7.24 -13.64
C ALA A 133 -4.44 -7.27 -15.16
N GLY A 134 -4.05 -8.39 -15.79
CA GLY A 134 -4.05 -8.56 -17.23
C GLY A 134 -2.90 -7.90 -17.99
N ARG A 135 -1.91 -7.33 -17.29
CA ARG A 135 -0.69 -6.79 -17.91
C ARG A 135 0.55 -7.45 -17.33
N ASP A 136 1.53 -7.67 -18.17
CA ASP A 136 2.88 -8.03 -17.75
C ASP A 136 3.64 -6.79 -17.21
N ALA A 137 4.87 -7.00 -16.73
CA ALA A 137 5.67 -5.95 -16.13
C ALA A 137 6.00 -4.79 -17.10
N ASP A 138 6.22 -5.10 -18.38
CA ASP A 138 6.55 -4.08 -19.38
C ASP A 138 5.30 -3.30 -19.80
N GLY A 139 4.18 -3.97 -20.01
CA GLY A 139 2.90 -3.35 -20.30
C GLY A 139 2.41 -2.45 -19.15
N TRP A 140 2.65 -2.85 -17.91
CA TRP A 140 2.36 -1.99 -16.76
C TRP A 140 3.31 -0.77 -16.71
N ARG A 141 4.61 -0.98 -16.90
CA ARG A 141 5.61 0.10 -16.90
C ARG A 141 5.30 1.16 -17.94
N ALA A 142 4.83 0.75 -19.13
CA ALA A 142 4.51 1.65 -20.23
C ALA A 142 3.37 2.65 -19.89
N ILE A 143 2.39 2.25 -19.06
CA ILE A 143 1.22 3.08 -18.75
C ILE A 143 1.25 3.67 -17.33
N LYS A 144 2.19 3.27 -16.48
CA LYS A 144 2.20 3.66 -15.05
C LYS A 144 2.25 5.17 -14.83
N GLN A 145 2.98 5.91 -15.66
CA GLN A 145 3.04 7.37 -15.54
C GLN A 145 1.68 8.01 -15.86
N ASP A 146 1.00 7.54 -16.90
CA ASP A 146 -0.32 8.07 -17.29
C ASP A 146 -1.38 7.72 -16.23
N PHE A 147 -1.30 6.50 -15.70
CA PHE A 147 -2.13 6.08 -14.58
C PHE A 147 -1.95 7.00 -13.37
N ASN A 148 -0.72 7.30 -12.97
CA ASN A 148 -0.45 8.19 -11.83
C ASN A 148 -0.98 9.61 -12.11
N ARG A 149 -0.71 10.17 -13.30
CA ARG A 149 -1.22 11.50 -13.68
C ARG A 149 -2.75 11.58 -13.65
N SER A 150 -3.42 10.52 -14.13
CA SER A 150 -4.88 10.49 -14.10
C SER A 150 -5.43 10.46 -12.66
N MET A 151 -4.76 9.75 -11.75
CA MET A 151 -5.14 9.76 -10.34
C MET A 151 -4.92 11.13 -9.68
N ASP A 152 -3.84 11.82 -10.02
CA ASP A 152 -3.55 13.17 -9.52
C ASP A 152 -4.65 14.15 -9.96
N ALA A 153 -5.02 14.13 -11.23
CA ALA A 153 -6.09 14.97 -11.76
C ALA A 153 -7.45 14.72 -11.11
N GLU A 154 -7.78 13.45 -10.76
CA GLU A 154 -9.05 13.10 -10.10
C GLU A 154 -9.14 13.60 -8.65
N SER A 155 -8.00 13.77 -7.99
CA SER A 155 -7.94 14.18 -6.58
C SER A 155 -7.70 15.68 -6.40
N GLY A 156 -7.55 16.44 -7.50
CA GLY A 156 -7.26 17.88 -7.47
C GLY A 156 -5.87 18.21 -6.92
N ASP A 157 -4.93 17.27 -7.07
CA ASP A 157 -3.54 17.37 -6.59
C ASP A 157 -2.59 17.87 -7.69
#